data_eb0950cfd4c794d3380ca430ffbb172b
#
_entry.id   eb0950cfd4c794d3380ca430ffbb172b
#
_cell.length_a   1.000
_cell.length_b   1.000
_cell.length_c   1.000
_cell.angle_alpha   90.00
_cell.angle_beta   90.00
_cell.angle_gamma   90.00
#
_symmetry.space_group_name_H-M   'P 1'
#
loop_
_entity.id
_entity.type
_entity.pdbx_description
1 polymer ?
#
loop_
_entity_poly.entity_id
_entity_poly.type
_entity_poly.pdbx_seq_one_letter_code
_entity_poly.pdbx_strand_id
1 'polypeptide(L)'
;MAVSNMRATLLYPIEVVWDTVTNLKDFSWRSDLKDVRIIDEHNFIEITKDGIETYFKITECIKYQSWIFEIENKNIKGTWVGKFYAEGDKTILDFTETVVSKKLIFKPFISLYLKRQQKIYFRDLKAKLNCEEFEAVR
;
A
#
# COMPACT_ATOMS: atom_id res chain seq x y z
N MET A 1 -2.18 12.21 16.36
CA MET A 1 -1.41 11.28 15.50
C MET A 1 -2.03 9.89 15.58
N ALA A 2 -2.28 9.28 14.44
CA ALA A 2 -2.85 7.94 14.36
C ALA A 2 -1.82 6.98 13.75
N VAL A 3 -1.73 5.77 14.31
CA VAL A 3 -0.86 4.71 13.81
C VAL A 3 -1.71 3.49 13.54
N SER A 4 -1.55 2.90 12.37
CA SER A 4 -2.20 1.64 12.03
C SER A 4 -1.17 0.68 11.45
N ASN A 5 -1.07 -0.50 12.06
CA ASN A 5 -0.18 -1.56 11.60
C ASN A 5 -1.01 -2.76 11.17
N MET A 6 -0.59 -3.40 10.11
CA MET A 6 -1.17 -4.66 9.69
C MET A 6 -0.07 -5.59 9.19
N ARG A 7 -0.11 -6.82 9.66
CA ARG A 7 0.78 -7.90 9.21
C ARG A 7 -0.04 -8.93 8.47
N ALA A 8 0.55 -9.49 7.43
CA ALA A 8 -0.08 -10.55 6.66
C ALA A 8 0.96 -11.55 6.21
N THR A 9 0.58 -12.83 6.20
CA THR A 9 1.39 -13.89 5.61
C THR A 9 0.76 -14.27 4.27
N LEU A 10 1.54 -14.16 3.20
CA LEU A 10 1.12 -14.51 1.86
C LEU A 10 1.84 -15.78 1.42
N LEU A 11 1.11 -16.72 0.84
CA LEU A 11 1.65 -18.02 0.42
C LEU A 11 2.27 -17.95 -0.97
N TYR A 12 3.07 -16.91 -1.19
CA TYR A 12 3.74 -16.60 -2.45
C TYR A 12 5.17 -16.15 -2.20
N PRO A 13 6.11 -16.40 -3.15
CA PRO A 13 7.50 -15.97 -2.99
C PRO A 13 7.63 -14.46 -2.93
N ILE A 14 8.67 -13.99 -2.26
CA ILE A 14 8.90 -12.56 -2.04
C ILE A 14 9.06 -11.78 -3.36
N GLU A 15 9.63 -12.40 -4.39
CA GLU A 15 9.81 -11.76 -5.68
C GLU A 15 8.46 -11.39 -6.30
N VAL A 16 7.49 -12.29 -6.23
CA VAL A 16 6.14 -12.09 -6.76
C VAL A 16 5.41 -11.01 -5.98
N VAL A 17 5.48 -11.08 -4.66
CA VAL A 17 4.80 -10.11 -3.78
C VAL A 17 5.39 -8.72 -3.94
N TRP A 18 6.72 -8.63 -3.92
CA TRP A 18 7.41 -7.36 -4.09
C TRP A 18 7.07 -6.70 -5.43
N ASP A 19 7.15 -7.46 -6.51
CA ASP A 19 6.88 -6.94 -7.85
C ASP A 19 5.43 -6.45 -7.99
N THR A 20 4.49 -7.16 -7.39
CA THR A 20 3.08 -6.76 -7.42
C THR A 20 2.84 -5.47 -6.63
N VAL A 21 3.37 -5.39 -5.42
CA VAL A 21 3.17 -4.24 -4.53
C VAL A 21 3.82 -2.97 -5.09
N THR A 22 5.03 -3.10 -5.62
CA THR A 22 5.82 -1.93 -6.06
C THR A 22 5.58 -1.53 -7.52
N ASN A 23 4.81 -2.28 -8.27
CA ASN A 23 4.51 -1.95 -9.66
C ASN A 23 3.41 -0.89 -9.75
N LEU A 24 3.81 0.37 -9.89
CA LEU A 24 2.89 1.50 -9.97
C LEU A 24 2.15 1.58 -11.31
N LYS A 25 2.62 0.87 -12.33
CA LYS A 25 1.99 0.87 -13.66
C LYS A 25 0.79 -0.07 -13.74
N ASP A 26 0.78 -1.11 -12.92
CA ASP A 26 -0.35 -2.04 -12.83
C ASP A 26 -1.00 -1.91 -11.45
N PHE A 27 -2.01 -1.07 -11.36
CA PHE A 27 -2.79 -0.83 -10.14
C PHE A 27 -4.24 -1.33 -10.29
N SER A 28 -4.56 -2.04 -11.35
CA SER A 28 -5.92 -2.50 -11.63
C SER A 28 -6.49 -3.41 -10.54
N TRP A 29 -5.63 -4.06 -9.78
CA TRP A 29 -6.03 -4.91 -8.66
C TRP A 29 -6.50 -4.10 -7.43
N ARG A 30 -6.19 -2.80 -7.37
CA ARG A 30 -6.58 -1.91 -6.28
C ARG A 30 -8.01 -1.41 -6.50
N SER A 31 -8.95 -1.84 -5.68
CA SER A 31 -10.36 -1.48 -5.83
C SER A 31 -10.66 -0.02 -5.48
N ASP A 32 -9.78 0.62 -4.72
CA ASP A 32 -9.95 1.99 -4.24
C ASP A 32 -9.39 3.05 -5.20
N LEU A 33 -8.60 2.65 -6.20
CA LEU A 33 -7.91 3.60 -7.08
C LEU A 33 -8.59 3.74 -8.43
N LYS A 34 -8.62 4.99 -8.90
CA LYS A 34 -9.02 5.35 -10.25
C LYS A 34 -7.80 5.46 -11.16
N ASP A 35 -6.69 6.01 -10.65
CA ASP A 35 -5.49 6.25 -11.43
C ASP A 35 -4.27 6.37 -10.53
N VAL A 36 -3.09 6.15 -11.12
CA VAL A 36 -1.79 6.41 -10.51
C VAL A 36 -0.97 7.20 -11.53
N ARG A 37 -0.50 8.39 -11.16
CA ARG A 37 0.38 9.20 -12.01
C ARG A 37 1.79 9.14 -11.48
N ILE A 38 2.71 8.63 -12.28
CA ILE A 38 4.12 8.57 -11.95
C ILE A 38 4.75 9.90 -12.38
N ILE A 39 5.29 10.65 -11.41
CA ILE A 39 5.94 11.94 -11.68
C ILE A 39 7.42 11.70 -12.02
N ASP A 40 8.14 10.96 -11.18
CA ASP A 40 9.53 10.59 -11.38
C ASP A 40 9.86 9.32 -10.57
N GLU A 41 11.14 8.97 -10.43
CA GLU A 41 11.58 7.76 -9.73
C GLU A 41 11.13 7.69 -8.27
N HIS A 42 10.92 8.84 -7.62
CA HIS A 42 10.63 8.92 -6.19
C HIS A 42 9.25 9.46 -5.88
N ASN A 43 8.53 9.99 -6.86
CA ASN A 43 7.30 10.71 -6.61
C ASN A 43 6.17 10.20 -7.51
N PHE A 44 5.02 9.93 -6.91
CA PHE A 44 3.81 9.56 -7.64
C PHE A 44 2.56 10.06 -6.93
N ILE A 45 1.44 10.05 -7.63
CA ILE A 45 0.15 10.49 -7.12
C ILE A 45 -0.84 9.33 -7.30
N GLU A 46 -1.51 8.94 -6.21
CA GLU A 46 -2.67 8.05 -6.29
C GLU A 46 -3.94 8.88 -6.33
N ILE A 47 -4.86 8.52 -7.22
CA ILE A 47 -6.16 9.17 -7.32
C ILE A 47 -7.22 8.13 -7.00
N THR A 48 -8.01 8.38 -5.94
CA THR A 48 -9.08 7.49 -5.53
C THR A 48 -10.30 7.63 -6.44
N LYS A 49 -11.23 6.68 -6.34
CA LYS A 49 -12.46 6.70 -7.16
C LYS A 49 -13.35 7.91 -6.85
N ASP A 50 -13.27 8.45 -5.64
CA ASP A 50 -13.96 9.68 -5.26
C ASP A 50 -13.16 10.95 -5.53
N GLY A 51 -12.02 10.84 -6.22
CA GLY A 51 -11.27 11.97 -6.74
C GLY A 51 -10.23 12.57 -5.81
N ILE A 52 -9.92 11.93 -4.69
CA ILE A 52 -8.88 12.44 -3.77
C ILE A 52 -7.50 12.11 -4.35
N GLU A 53 -6.66 13.14 -4.48
CA GLU A 53 -5.28 12.99 -4.91
C GLU A 53 -4.36 12.95 -3.71
N THR A 54 -3.58 11.87 -3.57
CA THR A 54 -2.59 11.70 -2.52
C THR A 54 -1.21 11.66 -3.13
N TYR A 55 -0.32 12.52 -2.65
CA TYR A 55 1.07 12.61 -3.09
C TYR A 55 1.93 11.66 -2.27
N PHE A 56 2.78 10.90 -2.96
CA PHE A 56 3.69 9.93 -2.37
C PHE A 56 5.12 10.28 -2.75
N LYS A 57 5.99 10.35 -1.75
CA LYS A 57 7.42 10.54 -1.95
C LYS A 57 8.18 9.35 -1.36
N ILE A 58 8.79 8.54 -2.22
CA ILE A 58 9.54 7.37 -1.80
C ILE A 58 10.84 7.82 -1.15
N THR A 59 11.02 7.49 0.13
CA THR A 59 12.22 7.84 0.89
C THR A 59 13.17 6.66 1.06
N GLU A 60 12.68 5.43 0.92
CA GLU A 60 13.51 4.23 0.93
C GLU A 60 12.87 3.16 0.05
N CYS A 61 13.71 2.52 -0.76
CA CYS A 61 13.30 1.38 -1.56
C CYS A 61 14.47 0.40 -1.62
N ILE A 62 14.41 -0.61 -0.76
CA ILE A 62 15.43 -1.69 -0.73
C ILE A 62 14.73 -2.96 -1.16
N LYS A 63 15.09 -3.44 -2.34
CA LYS A 63 14.42 -4.56 -3.00
C LYS A 63 14.26 -5.76 -2.08
N TYR A 64 13.03 -6.29 -1.98
CA TYR A 64 12.63 -7.42 -1.13
C TYR A 64 12.75 -7.17 0.37
N GLN A 65 13.01 -5.94 0.81
CA GLN A 65 13.19 -5.63 2.24
C GLN A 65 12.28 -4.52 2.73
N SER A 66 12.31 -3.36 2.08
CA SER A 66 11.54 -2.21 2.58
C SER A 66 11.14 -1.25 1.47
N TRP A 67 9.95 -0.68 1.64
CA TRP A 67 9.43 0.38 0.79
C TRP A 67 8.76 1.40 1.69
N ILE A 68 9.35 2.59 1.75
CA ILE A 68 8.95 3.64 2.70
C ILE A 68 8.67 4.90 1.92
N PHE A 69 7.57 5.57 2.23
CA PHE A 69 7.26 6.85 1.60
C PHE A 69 6.52 7.79 2.55
N GLU A 70 6.65 9.08 2.26
CA GLU A 70 5.84 10.13 2.86
C GLU A 70 4.56 10.27 2.04
N ILE A 71 3.45 10.53 2.72
CA ILE A 71 2.15 10.71 2.07
C ILE A 71 1.55 12.05 2.48
N GLU A 72 0.85 12.68 1.54
CA GLU A 72 0.15 13.93 1.82
C GLU A 72 -1.02 14.14 0.86
N ASN A 73 -2.17 14.52 1.41
CA ASN A 73 -3.30 15.02 0.65
C ASN A 73 -3.97 16.16 1.41
N LYS A 74 -5.14 16.60 0.95
CA LYS A 74 -5.87 17.71 1.58
C LYS A 74 -6.32 17.42 3.02
N ASN A 75 -6.40 16.15 3.40
CA ASN A 75 -6.95 15.72 4.68
C ASN A 75 -5.91 15.22 5.67
N ILE A 76 -4.82 14.64 5.19
CA ILE A 76 -3.82 13.97 6.04
C ILE A 76 -2.39 14.24 5.57
N LYS A 77 -1.46 14.03 6.48
CA LYS A 77 -0.03 14.00 6.20
C LYS A 77 0.60 12.91 7.06
N GLY A 78 1.50 12.13 6.49
CA GLY A 78 2.11 11.06 7.27
C GLY A 78 3.17 10.28 6.54
N THR A 79 3.40 9.05 7.04
CA THR A 79 4.42 8.13 6.55
C THR A 79 3.84 6.74 6.41
N TRP A 80 4.27 6.01 5.42
CA TRP A 80 3.94 4.61 5.24
C TRP A 80 5.24 3.81 5.20
N VAL A 81 5.32 2.77 6.04
CA VAL A 81 6.50 1.91 6.15
C VAL A 81 6.10 0.48 5.83
N GLY A 82 6.60 -0.04 4.71
CA GLY A 82 6.39 -1.42 4.31
C GLY A 82 7.65 -2.24 4.51
N LYS A 83 7.56 -3.27 5.34
CA LYS A 83 8.63 -4.25 5.53
C LYS A 83 8.22 -5.58 4.92
N PHE A 84 9.16 -6.23 4.26
CA PHE A 84 8.96 -7.48 3.54
C PHE A 84 9.94 -8.51 4.07
N TYR A 85 9.43 -9.70 4.40
CA TYR A 85 10.26 -10.78 4.93
C TYR A 85 9.97 -12.06 4.16
N ALA A 86 11.04 -12.70 3.65
CA ALA A 86 10.92 -14.01 3.03
C ALA A 86 10.99 -15.10 4.12
N GLU A 87 10.07 -16.07 4.03
CA GLU A 87 10.07 -17.24 4.89
C GLU A 87 9.80 -18.46 4.02
N GLY A 88 10.88 -19.05 3.46
CA GLY A 88 10.77 -20.07 2.43
C GLY A 88 10.04 -19.53 1.20
N ASP A 89 8.98 -20.22 0.80
CA ASP A 89 8.13 -19.81 -0.33
C ASP A 89 7.00 -18.86 0.07
N LYS A 90 7.03 -18.36 1.31
CA LYS A 90 6.03 -17.45 1.84
C LYS A 90 6.64 -16.07 2.04
N THR A 91 5.77 -15.07 2.12
CA THR A 91 6.17 -13.69 2.39
C THR A 91 5.37 -13.16 3.57
N ILE A 92 6.05 -12.54 4.52
CA ILE A 92 5.42 -11.81 5.60
C ILE A 92 5.51 -10.33 5.28
N LEU A 93 4.36 -9.65 5.28
CA LEU A 93 4.28 -8.21 5.13
C LEU A 93 3.99 -7.58 6.49
N ASP A 94 4.68 -6.48 6.77
CA ASP A 94 4.46 -5.67 7.96
C ASP A 94 4.36 -4.21 7.50
N PHE A 95 3.12 -3.71 7.41
CA PHE A 95 2.83 -2.38 6.88
C PHE A 95 2.31 -1.49 8.01
N THR A 96 2.99 -0.37 8.21
CA THR A 96 2.64 0.60 9.24
C THR A 96 2.41 1.97 8.62
N GLU A 97 1.26 2.55 8.91
CA GLU A 97 0.91 3.88 8.46
C GLU A 97 0.73 4.80 9.65
N THR A 98 1.43 5.92 9.64
CA THR A 98 1.37 6.93 10.70
C THR A 98 0.94 8.24 10.07
N VAL A 99 -0.22 8.76 10.48
CA VAL A 99 -0.76 9.98 9.89
C VAL A 99 -1.25 10.98 10.93
N VAL A 100 -1.23 12.26 10.53
CA VAL A 100 -1.84 13.36 11.25
C VAL A 100 -2.96 13.90 10.38
N SER A 101 -4.14 14.08 10.96
CA SER A 101 -5.24 14.72 10.26
C SER A 101 -5.03 16.24 10.22
N LYS A 102 -5.19 16.82 9.02
CA LYS A 102 -5.16 18.28 8.85
C LYS A 102 -6.46 18.95 9.31
N LYS A 103 -7.51 18.16 9.53
CA LYS A 103 -8.84 18.66 9.93
C LYS A 103 -9.23 18.05 11.26
N LEU A 104 -9.55 18.90 12.23
CA LEU A 104 -9.93 18.49 13.59
C LEU A 104 -11.14 17.56 13.59
N ILE A 105 -12.10 17.80 12.71
CA ILE A 105 -13.35 17.02 12.65
C ILE A 105 -13.10 15.53 12.33
N PHE A 106 -12.01 15.21 11.61
CA PHE A 106 -11.70 13.84 11.23
C PHE A 106 -10.81 13.09 12.23
N LYS A 107 -10.21 13.80 13.20
CA LYS A 107 -9.29 13.19 14.17
C LYS A 107 -9.80 11.93 14.86
N PRO A 108 -11.04 11.93 15.40
CA PRO A 108 -11.52 10.74 16.12
C PRO A 108 -11.77 9.53 15.21
N PHE A 109 -11.87 9.72 13.91
CA PHE A 109 -12.19 8.65 12.96
C PHE A 109 -10.99 8.15 12.16
N ILE A 110 -9.84 8.81 12.28
CA ILE A 110 -8.69 8.53 11.39
C ILE A 110 -8.15 7.11 11.58
N SER A 111 -8.07 6.61 12.82
CA SER A 111 -7.58 5.27 13.10
C SER A 111 -8.47 4.19 12.46
N LEU A 112 -9.78 4.37 12.54
CA LEU A 112 -10.74 3.45 11.92
C LEU A 112 -10.62 3.49 10.40
N TYR A 113 -10.46 4.67 9.83
CA TYR A 113 -10.26 4.86 8.40
C TYR A 113 -9.00 4.12 7.92
N LEU A 114 -7.88 4.28 8.62
CA LEU A 114 -6.63 3.61 8.27
C LEU A 114 -6.76 2.09 8.31
N LYS A 115 -7.37 1.55 9.35
CA LYS A 115 -7.62 0.11 9.48
C LYS A 115 -8.44 -0.43 8.33
N ARG A 116 -9.49 0.29 7.96
CA ARG A 116 -10.36 -0.11 6.85
C ARG A 116 -9.60 -0.11 5.53
N GLN A 117 -8.79 0.93 5.29
CA GLN A 117 -7.98 1.03 4.07
C GLN A 117 -6.95 -0.10 3.98
N GLN A 118 -6.31 -0.45 5.08
CA GLN A 118 -5.36 -1.56 5.11
C GLN A 118 -6.04 -2.91 4.83
N LYS A 119 -7.23 -3.14 5.39
CA LYS A 119 -7.98 -4.37 5.12
C LYS A 119 -8.35 -4.50 3.64
N ILE A 120 -8.78 -3.42 3.02
CA ILE A 120 -9.12 -3.38 1.59
C ILE A 120 -7.87 -3.68 0.76
N TYR A 121 -6.76 -3.05 1.09
CA TYR A 121 -5.49 -3.26 0.40
C TYR A 121 -5.06 -4.73 0.41
N PHE A 122 -5.03 -5.36 1.58
CA PHE A 122 -4.63 -6.76 1.69
C PHE A 122 -5.62 -7.71 1.04
N ARG A 123 -6.91 -7.43 1.12
CA ARG A 123 -7.92 -8.20 0.40
C ARG A 123 -7.67 -8.16 -1.11
N ASP A 124 -7.44 -6.97 -1.65
CA ASP A 124 -7.19 -6.78 -3.07
C ASP A 124 -5.88 -7.45 -3.51
N LEU A 125 -4.84 -7.34 -2.69
CA LEU A 125 -3.55 -7.98 -2.95
C LEU A 125 -3.66 -9.51 -3.00
N LYS A 126 -4.34 -10.10 -2.05
CA LYS A 126 -4.57 -11.56 -2.03
C LYS A 126 -5.34 -12.02 -3.25
N ALA A 127 -6.37 -11.28 -3.65
CA ALA A 127 -7.15 -11.61 -4.85
C ALA A 127 -6.29 -11.54 -6.11
N LYS A 128 -5.42 -10.54 -6.23
CA LYS A 128 -4.50 -10.39 -7.35
C LYS A 128 -3.53 -11.57 -7.45
N LEU A 129 -2.91 -11.95 -6.33
CA LEU A 129 -1.95 -13.04 -6.28
C LEU A 129 -2.60 -14.39 -6.57
N ASN A 130 -3.79 -14.63 -6.04
CA ASN A 130 -4.55 -15.85 -6.33
C ASN A 130 -4.91 -15.96 -7.82
N CYS A 131 -5.25 -14.84 -8.45
CA CYS A 131 -5.56 -14.81 -9.87
C CYS A 131 -4.35 -15.17 -10.72
N GLU A 132 -3.16 -14.62 -10.40
CA GLU A 132 -1.91 -14.94 -11.10
C GLU A 132 -1.50 -16.40 -10.93
N GLU A 133 -1.66 -16.96 -9.71
CA GLU A 133 -1.39 -18.37 -9.46
C GLU A 133 -2.29 -19.26 -10.31
N PHE A 134 -3.57 -18.94 -10.39
CA PHE A 134 -4.53 -19.69 -11.20
C PHE A 134 -4.16 -19.65 -12.68
N GLU A 135 -3.75 -18.50 -13.20
CA GLU A 135 -3.29 -18.35 -14.58
C GLU A 135 -2.04 -19.15 -14.85
N ALA A 136 -1.09 -19.17 -13.91
CA ALA A 136 0.17 -19.90 -14.06
C ALA A 136 -0.02 -21.42 -14.13
N VAL A 137 -1.07 -21.96 -13.52
CA VAL A 137 -1.39 -23.40 -13.54
C VAL A 137 -2.04 -23.85 -14.84
N ARG A 138 -2.60 -22.92 -15.58
CA ARG A 138 -3.19 -23.21 -16.89
C ARG A 138 -2.13 -23.50 -17.95
#